data_f3ba948f1e0836bcdf7ba0e832e3ade5
#
_entry.id   f3ba948f1e0836bcdf7ba0e832e3ade5
#
_cell.length_a   1.000
_cell.length_b   1.000
_cell.length_c   1.000
_cell.angle_alpha   90.00
_cell.angle_beta   90.00
_cell.angle_gamma   90.00
#
_symmetry.space_group_name_H-M   'P 1'
#
loop_
_entity.id
_entity.type
_entity.pdbx_description
1 polymer ?
#
loop_
_entity_poly.entity_id
_entity_poly.type
_entity_poly.pdbx_seq_one_letter_code
_entity_poly.pdbx_strand_id
1 'polypeptide(L)'
;MKYDFTSIPDRSNCGSSKWDSVGGTVENVPLSVADMEFPTAPPIKEALVKLVQNNILGYACPTEEYFDATISWMKRRHNFDVKKEWFVSTPGVIPALSILIQSVTKPGDAIILLTPVYYPFDMVTIANGRRLVYSRLINKDGRYEIDYDDLTEKAKMPEVKAILFSNPHNPVSRVWTRDELEKVGNICCDNGVFIIS
;
A
#
# COMPACT_ATOMS: atom_id res chain seq x y z
N MET A 1 12.95 26.72 9.57
CA MET A 1 11.48 26.91 9.53
C MET A 1 10.86 25.98 10.55
N LYS A 2 10.00 26.48 11.43
CA LYS A 2 9.32 25.63 12.42
C LYS A 2 7.99 25.17 11.81
N TYR A 3 7.78 23.87 11.71
CA TYR A 3 6.52 23.30 11.24
C TYR A 3 5.46 23.35 12.35
N ASP A 4 4.20 23.56 11.97
CA ASP A 4 3.07 23.51 12.89
C ASP A 4 2.47 22.10 12.92
N PHE A 5 2.61 21.44 14.07
CA PHE A 5 2.04 20.13 14.35
C PHE A 5 1.02 20.18 15.48
N THR A 6 0.55 21.39 15.82
CA THR A 6 -0.38 21.62 16.94
C THR A 6 -1.73 22.16 16.50
N SER A 7 -1.76 22.92 15.40
CA SER A 7 -3.02 23.41 14.83
C SER A 7 -3.76 22.31 14.11
N ILE A 8 -5.04 22.19 14.41
CA ILE A 8 -5.95 21.26 13.71
C ILE A 8 -6.89 22.10 12.85
N PRO A 9 -6.69 22.17 11.52
CA PRO A 9 -7.59 22.89 10.64
C PRO A 9 -8.96 22.24 10.62
N ASP A 10 -10.00 23.04 10.60
CA ASP A 10 -11.35 22.53 10.35
C ASP A 10 -11.44 22.00 8.92
N ARG A 11 -11.77 20.74 8.80
CA ARG A 11 -11.90 20.02 7.52
C ARG A 11 -13.34 19.61 7.22
N SER A 12 -14.31 20.17 7.96
CA SER A 12 -15.73 19.95 7.70
C SER A 12 -16.15 20.55 6.38
N ASN A 13 -16.93 19.84 5.60
CA ASN A 13 -17.48 20.28 4.31
C ASN A 13 -16.43 20.81 3.30
N CYS A 14 -15.21 20.28 3.35
CA CYS A 14 -14.13 20.67 2.42
C CYS A 14 -13.84 19.61 1.33
N GLY A 15 -14.71 18.61 1.15
CA GLY A 15 -14.49 17.50 0.23
C GLY A 15 -13.52 16.44 0.78
N SER A 16 -13.28 16.43 2.08
CA SER A 16 -12.46 15.42 2.72
C SER A 16 -13.24 14.11 2.86
N SER A 17 -12.87 13.08 2.11
CA SER A 17 -13.49 11.76 2.24
C SER A 17 -13.50 11.25 3.68
N LYS A 18 -12.43 11.52 4.43
CA LYS A 18 -12.28 11.14 5.83
C LYS A 18 -13.31 11.82 6.74
N TRP A 19 -13.48 13.13 6.61
CA TRP A 19 -14.35 13.94 7.46
C TRP A 19 -15.80 13.90 6.99
N ASP A 20 -16.04 14.09 5.70
CA ASP A 20 -17.39 14.20 5.15
C ASP A 20 -18.15 12.86 5.18
N SER A 21 -17.44 11.71 5.05
CA SER A 21 -18.06 10.38 5.07
C SER A 21 -18.69 9.98 6.41
N VAL A 22 -18.26 10.58 7.50
CA VAL A 22 -18.74 10.27 8.87
C VAL A 22 -19.46 11.45 9.53
N GLY A 23 -19.69 12.56 8.80
CA GLY A 23 -20.24 13.78 9.38
C GLY A 23 -19.33 14.32 10.49
N GLY A 24 -17.99 14.28 10.23
CA GLY A 24 -16.99 14.66 11.23
C GLY A 24 -17.12 16.12 11.65
N THR A 25 -16.99 16.36 12.94
CA THR A 25 -16.95 17.67 13.58
C THR A 25 -15.76 17.72 14.51
N VAL A 26 -15.47 18.89 15.08
CA VAL A 26 -14.42 19.01 16.12
C VAL A 26 -14.68 18.13 17.35
N GLU A 27 -15.91 17.69 17.56
CA GLU A 27 -16.30 16.79 18.65
C GLU A 27 -16.26 15.31 18.25
N ASN A 28 -16.26 15.03 16.94
CA ASN A 28 -16.33 13.67 16.37
C ASN A 28 -15.21 13.47 15.37
N VAL A 29 -13.99 13.25 15.87
CA VAL A 29 -12.79 13.12 15.04
C VAL A 29 -12.74 11.75 14.36
N PRO A 30 -12.73 11.67 13.02
CA PRO A 30 -12.59 10.42 12.32
C PRO A 30 -11.17 9.83 12.44
N LEU A 31 -11.08 8.53 12.74
CA LEU A 31 -9.82 7.79 12.83
C LEU A 31 -9.60 6.85 11.64
N SER A 32 -10.50 6.86 10.65
CA SER A 32 -10.32 6.18 9.36
C SER A 32 -9.37 6.97 8.47
N VAL A 33 -8.84 6.36 7.44
CA VAL A 33 -7.94 6.97 6.44
C VAL A 33 -6.70 7.64 7.08
N ALA A 34 -5.54 7.37 6.55
CA ALA A 34 -4.25 7.80 7.13
C ALA A 34 -3.76 9.19 6.67
N ASP A 35 -4.64 10.05 6.13
CA ASP A 35 -4.25 11.43 5.88
C ASP A 35 -4.10 12.21 7.19
N MET A 36 -3.06 13.03 7.24
CA MET A 36 -2.69 13.79 8.44
C MET A 36 -3.69 14.92 8.73
N GLU A 37 -3.86 15.23 10.01
CA GLU A 37 -4.67 16.37 10.45
C GLU A 37 -3.85 17.69 10.54
N PHE A 38 -2.54 17.62 10.29
CA PHE A 38 -1.67 18.81 10.31
C PHE A 38 -1.70 19.55 8.98
N PRO A 39 -1.48 20.87 8.98
CA PRO A 39 -1.30 21.63 7.75
C PRO A 39 -0.15 21.06 6.92
N THR A 40 -0.34 21.03 5.59
CA THR A 40 0.74 20.65 4.66
C THR A 40 1.97 21.53 4.89
N ALA A 41 3.15 20.92 4.94
CA ALA A 41 4.41 21.62 5.19
C ALA A 41 4.64 22.79 4.20
N PRO A 42 5.06 23.97 4.67
CA PRO A 42 5.25 25.14 3.83
C PRO A 42 6.06 24.91 2.55
N PRO A 43 7.21 24.20 2.58
CA PRO A 43 7.98 23.96 1.35
C PRO A 43 7.20 23.18 0.27
N ILE A 44 6.29 22.29 0.68
CA ILE A 44 5.45 21.56 -0.27
C ILE A 44 4.42 22.51 -0.91
N LYS A 45 3.77 23.36 -0.10
CA LYS A 45 2.82 24.35 -0.61
C LYS A 45 3.50 25.32 -1.56
N GLU A 46 4.65 25.85 -1.20
CA GLU A 46 5.44 26.77 -2.02
C GLU A 46 5.82 26.14 -3.37
N ALA A 47 6.27 24.88 -3.37
CA ALA A 47 6.62 24.16 -4.59
C ALA A 47 5.40 23.97 -5.50
N LEU A 48 4.23 23.62 -4.94
CA LEU A 48 2.99 23.47 -5.71
C LEU A 48 2.50 24.80 -6.30
N VAL A 49 2.53 25.89 -5.51
CA VAL A 49 2.18 27.23 -5.99
C VAL A 49 3.10 27.65 -7.14
N LYS A 50 4.41 27.47 -6.97
CA LYS A 50 5.39 27.77 -8.01
C LYS A 50 5.16 26.96 -9.28
N LEU A 51 4.82 25.68 -9.13
CA LEU A 51 4.49 24.81 -10.27
C LEU A 51 3.30 25.36 -11.06
N VAL A 52 2.20 25.68 -10.38
CA VAL A 52 0.96 26.18 -11.02
C VAL A 52 1.18 27.54 -11.68
N GLN A 53 1.95 28.42 -11.04
CA GLN A 53 2.21 29.77 -11.56
C GLN A 53 3.12 29.80 -12.81
N ASN A 54 4.06 28.85 -12.91
CA ASN A 54 5.11 28.93 -13.92
C ASN A 54 5.00 27.90 -15.04
N ASN A 55 4.06 26.94 -14.94
CA ASN A 55 3.96 25.87 -15.92
C ASN A 55 2.59 25.80 -16.59
N ILE A 56 2.60 25.34 -17.81
CA ILE A 56 1.38 24.92 -18.51
C ILE A 56 1.02 23.52 -17.98
N LEU A 57 -0.20 23.38 -17.48
CA LEU A 57 -0.71 22.10 -16.98
C LEU A 57 -1.15 21.23 -18.16
N GLY A 58 -0.30 20.30 -18.53
CA GLY A 58 -0.50 19.36 -19.63
C GLY A 58 -0.06 17.95 -19.28
N TYR A 59 0.12 17.12 -20.29
CA TYR A 59 0.68 15.78 -20.07
C TYR A 59 2.14 15.91 -19.60
N ALA A 60 2.47 15.27 -18.49
CA ALA A 60 3.80 15.30 -17.89
C ALA A 60 4.36 13.87 -17.73
N CYS A 61 5.67 13.77 -17.86
CA CYS A 61 6.42 12.56 -17.51
C CYS A 61 7.20 12.79 -16.21
N PRO A 62 7.52 11.72 -15.45
CA PRO A 62 8.46 11.84 -14.34
C PRO A 62 9.80 12.44 -14.79
N THR A 63 10.29 13.44 -14.04
CA THR A 63 11.57 14.12 -14.33
C THR A 63 12.75 13.36 -13.72
N GLU A 64 13.98 13.73 -14.11
CA GLU A 64 15.19 13.18 -13.49
C GLU A 64 15.21 13.47 -11.99
N GLU A 65 14.82 14.67 -11.57
CA GLU A 65 14.75 15.05 -10.16
C GLU A 65 13.77 14.18 -9.36
N TYR A 66 12.68 13.72 -9.99
CA TYR A 66 11.73 12.79 -9.35
C TYR A 66 12.40 11.44 -9.07
N PHE A 67 13.14 10.89 -10.06
CA PHE A 67 13.84 9.63 -9.88
C PHE A 67 14.96 9.75 -8.85
N ASP A 68 15.78 10.80 -8.94
CA ASP A 68 16.90 11.05 -8.02
C ASP A 68 16.41 11.22 -6.58
N ALA A 69 15.32 11.96 -6.36
CA ALA A 69 14.72 12.14 -5.04
C ALA A 69 14.25 10.80 -4.46
N THR A 70 13.59 9.97 -5.28
CA THR A 70 13.07 8.66 -4.86
C THR A 70 14.20 7.67 -4.57
N ILE A 71 15.19 7.56 -5.45
CA ILE A 71 16.39 6.71 -5.27
C ILE A 71 17.14 7.11 -4.01
N SER A 72 17.39 8.41 -3.86
CA SER A 72 18.07 8.95 -2.67
C SER A 72 17.29 8.66 -1.37
N TRP A 73 15.96 8.76 -1.40
CA TRP A 73 15.13 8.41 -0.26
C TRP A 73 15.24 6.93 0.10
N MET A 74 15.08 6.04 -0.88
CA MET A 74 15.18 4.59 -0.68
C MET A 74 16.55 4.20 -0.12
N LYS A 75 17.63 4.78 -0.63
CA LYS A 75 18.98 4.53 -0.10
C LYS A 75 19.14 5.03 1.33
N ARG A 76 18.78 6.29 1.60
CA ARG A 76 19.01 6.92 2.91
C ARG A 76 18.13 6.37 4.02
N ARG A 77 16.88 6.02 3.70
CA ARG A 77 15.88 5.61 4.71
C ARG A 77 15.77 4.10 4.87
N HIS A 78 16.08 3.35 3.83
CA HIS A 78 15.84 1.91 3.79
C HIS A 78 17.09 1.10 3.44
N ASN A 79 18.25 1.77 3.20
CA ASN A 79 19.47 1.14 2.69
C ASN A 79 19.22 0.23 1.49
N PHE A 80 18.31 0.65 0.62
CA PHE A 80 17.87 -0.08 -0.56
C PHE A 80 18.35 0.63 -1.82
N ASP A 81 19.20 -0.06 -2.60
CA ASP A 81 19.71 0.45 -3.86
C ASP A 81 18.72 0.11 -4.97
N VAL A 82 17.96 1.10 -5.41
CA VAL A 82 17.03 0.98 -6.53
C VAL A 82 17.60 1.63 -7.79
N LYS A 83 17.30 1.06 -8.94
CA LYS A 83 17.72 1.58 -10.24
C LYS A 83 16.56 2.27 -10.94
N LYS A 84 16.86 3.30 -11.73
CA LYS A 84 15.85 4.09 -12.44
C LYS A 84 14.97 3.22 -13.34
N GLU A 85 15.54 2.25 -14.02
CA GLU A 85 14.83 1.33 -14.91
C GLU A 85 13.85 0.38 -14.21
N TRP A 86 13.84 0.35 -12.86
CA TRP A 86 12.90 -0.44 -12.07
C TRP A 86 11.61 0.31 -11.77
N PHE A 87 11.55 1.60 -12.07
CA PHE A 87 10.37 2.42 -11.77
C PHE A 87 9.32 2.31 -12.87
N VAL A 88 8.11 1.99 -12.45
CA VAL A 88 6.91 2.09 -13.27
C VAL A 88 5.93 3.01 -12.53
N SER A 89 5.68 4.17 -13.11
CA SER A 89 4.74 5.14 -12.51
C SER A 89 3.29 4.71 -12.77
N THR A 90 2.49 4.72 -11.72
CA THR A 90 1.06 4.38 -11.77
C THR A 90 0.25 5.44 -11.01
N PRO A 91 -1.04 5.60 -11.30
CA PRO A 91 -1.90 6.59 -10.60
C PRO A 91 -2.30 6.13 -9.19
N GLY A 92 -1.45 5.36 -8.52
CA GLY A 92 -1.64 4.87 -7.16
C GLY A 92 -1.42 3.37 -7.02
N VAL A 93 -1.39 2.88 -5.77
CA VAL A 93 -1.06 1.47 -5.46
C VAL A 93 -2.15 0.50 -5.93
N ILE A 94 -3.44 0.83 -5.75
CA ILE A 94 -4.53 -0.07 -6.16
C ILE A 94 -4.58 -0.29 -7.68
N PRO A 95 -4.46 0.74 -8.54
CA PRO A 95 -4.26 0.54 -9.97
C PRO A 95 -3.02 -0.29 -10.31
N ALA A 96 -1.90 -0.08 -9.59
CA ALA A 96 -0.69 -0.89 -9.76
C ALA A 96 -0.95 -2.37 -9.46
N LEU A 97 -1.65 -2.66 -8.35
CA LEU A 97 -2.03 -4.04 -8.00
C LEU A 97 -2.91 -4.68 -9.07
N SER A 98 -3.88 -3.92 -9.62
CA SER A 98 -4.73 -4.41 -10.72
C SER A 98 -3.89 -4.84 -11.94
N ILE A 99 -2.92 -4.02 -12.33
CA ILE A 99 -2.02 -4.32 -13.45
C ILE A 99 -1.15 -5.55 -13.15
N LEU A 100 -0.56 -5.61 -11.95
CA LEU A 100 0.27 -6.74 -11.53
C LEU A 100 -0.52 -8.06 -11.48
N ILE A 101 -1.73 -8.04 -10.90
CA ILE A 101 -2.64 -9.19 -10.87
C ILE A 101 -2.89 -9.70 -12.29
N GLN A 102 -3.20 -8.82 -13.23
CA GLN A 102 -3.45 -9.20 -14.62
C GLN A 102 -2.21 -9.75 -15.33
N SER A 103 -1.03 -9.24 -14.97
CA SER A 103 0.23 -9.65 -15.64
C SER A 103 0.71 -11.03 -15.19
N VAL A 104 0.46 -11.43 -13.93
CA VAL A 104 0.99 -12.68 -13.36
C VAL A 104 -0.07 -13.77 -13.15
N THR A 105 -1.34 -13.48 -13.38
CA THR A 105 -2.46 -14.42 -13.21
C THR A 105 -3.46 -14.34 -14.36
N LYS A 106 -4.39 -15.31 -14.44
CA LYS A 106 -5.51 -15.34 -15.39
C LYS A 106 -6.85 -15.25 -14.67
N PRO A 107 -7.94 -14.81 -15.31
CA PRO A 107 -9.28 -14.92 -14.76
C PRO A 107 -9.57 -16.34 -14.28
N GLY A 108 -10.13 -16.47 -13.07
CA GLY A 108 -10.38 -17.77 -12.42
C GLY A 108 -9.25 -18.29 -11.55
N ASP A 109 -8.02 -17.79 -11.69
CA ASP A 109 -6.95 -18.08 -10.73
C ASP A 109 -7.27 -17.52 -9.36
N ALA A 110 -6.62 -18.07 -8.33
CA ALA A 110 -6.80 -17.65 -6.95
C ALA A 110 -5.59 -16.87 -6.42
N ILE A 111 -5.89 -15.92 -5.54
CA ILE A 111 -4.90 -15.07 -4.86
C ILE A 111 -5.04 -15.23 -3.36
N ILE A 112 -3.93 -15.47 -2.67
CA ILE A 112 -3.88 -15.56 -1.21
C ILE A 112 -3.86 -14.17 -0.60
N LEU A 113 -4.65 -13.99 0.47
CA LEU A 113 -4.62 -12.84 1.37
C LEU A 113 -4.41 -13.29 2.81
N LEU A 114 -3.46 -12.70 3.52
CA LEU A 114 -3.27 -12.91 4.95
C LEU A 114 -4.24 -12.02 5.73
N THR A 115 -5.32 -12.58 6.26
CA THR A 115 -6.40 -11.78 6.88
C THR A 115 -6.32 -11.75 8.42
N PRO A 116 -6.75 -10.63 9.08
CA PRO A 116 -7.36 -9.43 8.48
C PRO A 116 -6.33 -8.59 7.71
N VAL A 117 -6.75 -8.04 6.55
CA VAL A 117 -5.89 -7.22 5.69
C VAL A 117 -6.68 -6.02 5.13
N TYR A 118 -5.99 -5.09 4.51
CA TYR A 118 -6.56 -3.91 3.88
C TYR A 118 -7.63 -4.30 2.85
N TYR A 119 -8.88 -3.91 3.12
CA TYR A 119 -10.05 -4.36 2.36
C TYR A 119 -10.00 -4.11 0.83
N PRO A 120 -9.30 -3.09 0.29
CA PRO A 120 -9.18 -2.93 -1.15
C PRO A 120 -8.44 -4.09 -1.86
N PHE A 121 -7.72 -4.93 -1.12
CA PHE A 121 -7.10 -6.13 -1.70
C PHE A 121 -8.15 -7.14 -2.15
N ASP A 122 -9.24 -7.30 -1.38
CA ASP A 122 -10.40 -8.10 -1.79
C ASP A 122 -11.04 -7.53 -3.05
N MET A 123 -11.30 -6.22 -3.01
CA MET A 123 -11.97 -5.51 -4.11
C MET A 123 -11.19 -5.61 -5.42
N VAL A 124 -9.87 -5.35 -5.40
CA VAL A 124 -9.06 -5.40 -6.62
C VAL A 124 -8.91 -6.82 -7.15
N THR A 125 -8.86 -7.81 -6.28
CA THR A 125 -8.81 -9.23 -6.67
C THR A 125 -10.08 -9.66 -7.37
N ILE A 126 -11.25 -9.39 -6.77
CA ILE A 126 -12.57 -9.73 -7.33
C ILE A 126 -12.84 -8.96 -8.62
N ALA A 127 -12.55 -7.65 -8.65
CA ALA A 127 -12.78 -6.80 -9.82
C ALA A 127 -11.98 -7.28 -11.06
N ASN A 128 -10.87 -7.98 -10.83
CA ASN A 128 -10.08 -8.57 -11.90
C ASN A 128 -10.49 -10.03 -12.22
N GLY A 129 -11.58 -10.55 -11.67
CA GLY A 129 -12.08 -11.90 -11.93
C GLY A 129 -11.22 -13.01 -11.32
N ARG A 130 -10.45 -12.71 -10.27
CA ARG A 130 -9.66 -13.69 -9.51
C ARG A 130 -10.42 -14.13 -8.27
N ARG A 131 -10.16 -15.35 -7.81
CA ARG A 131 -10.76 -15.90 -6.59
C ARG A 131 -9.91 -15.55 -5.37
N LEU A 132 -10.55 -15.36 -4.23
CA LEU A 132 -9.89 -15.11 -2.96
C LEU A 132 -9.64 -16.43 -2.21
N VAL A 133 -8.44 -16.57 -1.68
CA VAL A 133 -8.06 -17.62 -0.74
C VAL A 133 -7.51 -16.94 0.51
N TYR A 134 -8.24 -17.04 1.62
CA TYR A 134 -7.82 -16.42 2.86
C TYR A 134 -6.95 -17.34 3.69
N SER A 135 -5.76 -16.90 4.05
CA SER A 135 -4.95 -17.47 5.12
C SER A 135 -5.07 -16.56 6.34
N ARG A 136 -5.67 -17.07 7.41
CA ARG A 136 -5.97 -16.25 8.59
C ARG A 136 -4.74 -16.14 9.49
N LEU A 137 -4.43 -14.90 9.87
CA LEU A 137 -3.43 -14.63 10.89
C LEU A 137 -3.92 -15.12 12.26
N ILE A 138 -3.02 -15.68 13.04
CA ILE A 138 -3.28 -16.10 14.41
C ILE A 138 -3.12 -14.89 15.33
N ASN A 139 -4.17 -14.57 16.08
CA ASN A 139 -4.11 -13.51 17.08
C ASN A 139 -3.70 -14.11 18.43
N LYS A 140 -2.52 -13.71 18.93
CA LYS A 140 -2.02 -14.08 20.26
C LYS A 140 -1.99 -12.81 21.12
N ASP A 141 -3.02 -12.60 21.89
CA ASP A 141 -3.16 -11.48 22.83
C ASP A 141 -2.87 -10.09 22.18
N GLY A 142 -3.46 -9.86 20.99
CA GLY A 142 -3.30 -8.64 20.24
C GLY A 142 -2.11 -8.62 19.29
N ARG A 143 -1.20 -9.57 19.36
CA ARG A 143 -0.12 -9.75 18.39
C ARG A 143 -0.53 -10.76 17.32
N TYR A 144 -0.50 -10.35 16.07
CA TYR A 144 -0.80 -11.21 14.93
C TYR A 144 0.45 -11.95 14.43
N GLU A 145 0.30 -13.22 14.12
CA GLU A 145 1.34 -14.09 13.58
C GLU A 145 0.83 -14.80 12.32
N ILE A 146 1.74 -15.17 11.42
CA ILE A 146 1.40 -15.94 10.22
C ILE A 146 1.22 -17.41 10.59
N ASP A 147 0.12 -18.01 10.16
CA ASP A 147 -0.09 -19.45 10.18
C ASP A 147 0.61 -20.06 8.96
N TYR A 148 1.83 -20.53 9.18
CA TYR A 148 2.65 -21.07 8.08
C TYR A 148 2.14 -22.41 7.56
N ASP A 149 1.48 -23.21 8.38
CA ASP A 149 0.90 -24.49 7.96
C ASP A 149 -0.28 -24.24 7.04
N ASP A 150 -1.21 -23.37 7.45
CA ASP A 150 -2.34 -22.95 6.65
C ASP A 150 -1.90 -22.25 5.34
N LEU A 151 -0.89 -21.37 5.42
CA LEU A 151 -0.34 -20.71 4.22
C LEU A 151 0.26 -21.75 3.24
N THR A 152 0.99 -22.74 3.77
CA THR A 152 1.61 -23.78 2.96
C THR A 152 0.56 -24.66 2.28
N GLU A 153 -0.50 -25.05 2.97
CA GLU A 153 -1.60 -25.82 2.39
C GLU A 153 -2.27 -25.04 1.24
N LYS A 154 -2.51 -23.75 1.45
CA LYS A 154 -3.12 -22.89 0.45
C LYS A 154 -2.21 -22.60 -0.74
N ALA A 155 -0.92 -22.44 -0.50
CA ALA A 155 0.05 -22.25 -1.57
C ALA A 155 0.17 -23.48 -2.50
N LYS A 156 -0.11 -24.70 -2.00
CA LYS A 156 -0.13 -25.93 -2.80
C LYS A 156 -1.36 -26.08 -3.69
N MET A 157 -2.39 -25.28 -3.51
CA MET A 157 -3.59 -25.37 -4.33
C MET A 157 -3.27 -24.98 -5.78
N PRO A 158 -3.57 -25.82 -6.77
CA PRO A 158 -3.13 -25.61 -8.15
C PRO A 158 -3.67 -24.35 -8.81
N GLU A 159 -4.78 -23.83 -8.32
CA GLU A 159 -5.37 -22.57 -8.76
C GLU A 159 -4.73 -21.33 -8.16
N VAL A 160 -3.98 -21.43 -7.05
CA VAL A 160 -3.31 -20.31 -6.41
C VAL A 160 -2.08 -19.93 -7.22
N LYS A 161 -2.01 -18.65 -7.65
CA LYS A 161 -0.92 -18.14 -8.50
C LYS A 161 -0.19 -16.96 -7.87
N ALA A 162 -0.81 -16.25 -6.96
CA ALA A 162 -0.19 -15.11 -6.32
C ALA A 162 -0.65 -14.92 -4.88
N ILE A 163 0.13 -14.15 -4.14
CA ILE A 163 -0.24 -13.60 -2.82
C ILE A 163 -0.12 -12.08 -2.88
N LEU A 164 -1.13 -11.34 -2.41
CA LEU A 164 -0.98 -9.92 -2.11
C LEU A 164 -0.48 -9.78 -0.67
N PHE A 165 0.75 -9.34 -0.54
CA PHE A 165 1.45 -9.32 0.74
C PHE A 165 1.63 -7.89 1.24
N SER A 166 1.00 -7.57 2.39
CA SER A 166 1.11 -6.26 3.03
C SER A 166 2.28 -6.22 4.02
N ASN A 167 3.22 -5.27 3.84
CA ASN A 167 4.30 -5.06 4.79
C ASN A 167 4.74 -3.57 4.78
N PRO A 168 4.55 -2.81 5.83
CA PRO A 168 3.84 -3.13 7.08
C PRO A 168 2.42 -3.63 6.87
N HIS A 169 1.95 -4.59 7.68
CA HIS A 169 0.66 -5.24 7.49
C HIS A 169 -0.49 -4.41 8.08
N ASN A 170 -1.32 -3.89 7.21
CA ASN A 170 -2.51 -3.11 7.55
C ASN A 170 -3.75 -4.02 7.54
N PRO A 171 -4.63 -4.02 8.58
CA PRO A 171 -4.68 -3.05 9.71
C PRO A 171 -4.00 -3.55 11.00
N VAL A 172 -3.38 -4.72 11.02
CA VAL A 172 -2.88 -5.33 12.25
C VAL A 172 -1.57 -4.73 12.77
N SER A 173 -1.03 -3.72 12.08
CA SER A 173 0.14 -2.93 12.48
C SER A 173 1.42 -3.76 12.72
N ARG A 174 1.60 -4.83 11.93
CA ARG A 174 2.79 -5.69 12.00
C ARG A 174 3.81 -5.29 10.94
N VAL A 175 5.07 -5.12 11.34
CA VAL A 175 6.22 -5.19 10.44
C VAL A 175 6.79 -6.59 10.58
N TRP A 176 6.79 -7.33 9.48
CA TRP A 176 7.29 -8.70 9.48
C TRP A 176 8.82 -8.72 9.62
N THR A 177 9.32 -9.60 10.48
CA THR A 177 10.77 -9.79 10.64
C THR A 177 11.37 -10.44 9.39
N ARG A 178 12.69 -10.39 9.28
CA ARG A 178 13.40 -11.04 8.19
C ARG A 178 13.09 -12.54 8.10
N ASP A 179 13.11 -13.24 9.25
CA ASP A 179 12.81 -14.66 9.30
C ASP A 179 11.39 -14.99 8.88
N GLU A 180 10.42 -14.13 9.26
CA GLU A 180 9.02 -14.25 8.81
C GLU A 180 8.90 -14.06 7.29
N LEU A 181 9.59 -13.06 6.74
CA LEU A 181 9.63 -12.79 5.31
C LEU A 181 10.29 -13.93 4.51
N GLU A 182 11.40 -14.47 5.00
CA GLU A 182 12.10 -15.58 4.38
C GLU A 182 11.23 -16.85 4.37
N LYS A 183 10.51 -17.14 5.46
CA LYS A 183 9.56 -18.27 5.49
C LYS A 183 8.43 -18.13 4.48
N VAL A 184 7.80 -16.94 4.39
CA VAL A 184 6.78 -16.68 3.38
C VAL A 184 7.36 -16.79 1.97
N GLY A 185 8.55 -16.22 1.75
CA GLY A 185 9.26 -16.29 0.49
C GLY A 185 9.50 -17.74 0.05
N ASN A 186 10.02 -18.57 0.93
CA ASN A 186 10.28 -19.98 0.65
C ASN A 186 8.99 -20.73 0.32
N ILE A 187 7.92 -20.59 1.13
CA ILE A 187 6.63 -21.21 0.85
C ILE A 187 6.11 -20.83 -0.52
N CYS A 188 6.16 -19.55 -0.86
CA CYS A 188 5.68 -19.08 -2.16
C CYS A 188 6.55 -19.58 -3.32
N CYS A 189 7.87 -19.51 -3.20
CA CYS A 189 8.81 -19.95 -4.24
C CYS A 189 8.69 -21.46 -4.50
N ASP A 190 8.64 -22.28 -3.44
CA ASP A 190 8.55 -23.74 -3.53
C ASP A 190 7.25 -24.20 -4.22
N ASN A 191 6.20 -23.38 -4.17
CA ASN A 191 4.88 -23.67 -4.76
C ASN A 191 4.57 -22.85 -6.03
N GLY A 192 5.52 -22.05 -6.54
CA GLY A 192 5.33 -21.24 -7.75
C GLY A 192 4.29 -20.12 -7.58
N VAL A 193 4.10 -19.61 -6.34
CA VAL A 193 3.19 -18.52 -6.02
C VAL A 193 3.93 -17.19 -6.15
N PHE A 194 3.42 -16.29 -6.97
CA PHE A 194 4.02 -14.96 -7.18
C PHE A 194 3.72 -14.02 -6.01
N ILE A 195 4.73 -13.36 -5.45
CA ILE A 195 4.56 -12.41 -4.36
C ILE A 195 4.41 -10.99 -4.91
N ILE A 196 3.25 -10.38 -4.68
CA ILE A 196 2.99 -8.96 -4.94
C ILE A 196 2.98 -8.25 -3.58
N SER A 197 4.02 -7.49 -3.31
CA SER A 197 4.21 -6.80 -2.03
C SER A 197 4.08 -5.28 -2.19
#